data_b0dd2cc1a989e5f8fece96d589de3679
#
_entry.id   b0dd2cc1a989e5f8fece96d589de3679
#
_cell.length_a   1.000
_cell.length_b   1.000
_cell.length_c   1.000
_cell.angle_alpha   90.00
_cell.angle_beta   90.00
_cell.angle_gamma   90.00
#
_symmetry.space_group_name_H-M   'P 1'
#
loop_
_entity.id
_entity.type
_entity.pdbx_description
1 polymer ?
#
loop_
_entity_poly.entity_id
_entity_poly.type
_entity_poly.pdbx_seq_one_letter_code
_entity_poly.pdbx_strand_id
1 'polypeptide(L)'
;IDALYAFTDCEVSISPNACVIVNEKPQFLGVKEILKYSADSTKKLLQKELEIKRDELKEKILFSTLEKIFIENKIYQKIEKCETWNDVLDTIDKGLDPYKKDFYRDITKDDIVKLTEIKIKRISKYDKDRLNDTIVKLNEELDKTLKNLKNIVEYTIDYYYNILNKYGKGRERKTEIIKFDTIKVKSVAANNVKLYVNRKEGFIGYGIRKEELVCNCSDIDDIITFCADGSYKIVKIQDKVFVGKNIVLTQICL
;
A
#
# COMPACT_ATOMS: atom_id res chain seq x y z
N ILE A 1 -20.23 9.94 28.58
CA ILE A 1 -19.24 9.55 27.56
C ILE A 1 -18.05 10.50 27.60
N ASP A 2 -18.28 11.84 27.57
CA ASP A 2 -17.22 12.87 27.53
C ASP A 2 -16.26 12.79 28.73
N ALA A 3 -16.77 12.47 29.93
CA ALA A 3 -15.96 12.27 31.11
C ALA A 3 -14.96 11.10 30.96
N LEU A 4 -15.32 10.04 30.20
CA LEU A 4 -14.42 8.93 29.92
C LEU A 4 -13.24 9.39 29.06
N TYR A 5 -13.49 10.21 28.04
CA TYR A 5 -12.43 10.77 27.20
C TYR A 5 -11.57 11.79 27.95
N ALA A 6 -12.16 12.54 28.90
CA ALA A 6 -11.45 13.58 29.65
C ALA A 6 -10.56 13.00 30.78
N PHE A 7 -10.97 11.89 31.42
CA PHE A 7 -10.34 11.40 32.66
C PHE A 7 -9.77 9.97 32.56
N THR A 8 -9.84 9.34 31.38
CA THR A 8 -9.28 7.98 31.19
C THR A 8 -8.45 7.92 29.90
N ASP A 9 -7.71 6.82 29.71
CA ASP A 9 -6.87 6.58 28.53
C ASP A 9 -7.68 6.06 27.33
N CYS A 10 -8.94 6.50 27.17
CA CYS A 10 -9.77 6.17 26.02
C CYS A 10 -9.33 6.88 24.73
N GLU A 11 -8.60 7.99 24.84
CA GLU A 11 -8.00 8.71 23.73
C GLU A 11 -6.47 8.54 23.75
N VAL A 12 -5.93 8.03 22.64
CA VAL A 12 -4.48 7.85 22.46
C VAL A 12 -4.04 8.59 21.21
N SER A 13 -3.08 9.49 21.36
CA SER A 13 -2.44 10.16 20.23
C SER A 13 -1.36 9.28 19.61
N ILE A 14 -1.48 8.96 18.33
CA ILE A 14 -0.50 8.18 17.58
C ILE A 14 0.13 9.08 16.53
N SER A 15 1.45 9.30 16.65
CA SER A 15 2.25 10.03 15.66
C SER A 15 3.15 9.05 14.89
N PRO A 16 2.65 8.49 13.75
CA PRO A 16 3.42 7.52 13.01
C PRO A 16 4.62 8.18 12.33
N ASN A 17 5.79 7.58 12.49
CA ASN A 17 7.01 7.96 11.80
C ASN A 17 7.48 6.77 10.97
N ALA A 18 6.97 6.68 9.73
CA ALA A 18 7.23 5.55 8.86
C ALA A 18 8.56 5.71 8.11
N CYS A 19 9.51 4.80 8.37
CA CYS A 19 10.73 4.67 7.58
C CYS A 19 10.58 3.52 6.59
N VAL A 20 10.78 3.80 5.32
CA VAL A 20 10.71 2.82 4.22
C VAL A 20 12.01 2.80 3.43
N ILE A 21 12.33 1.65 2.83
CA ILE A 21 13.49 1.52 1.97
C ILE A 21 13.06 1.76 0.52
N VAL A 22 13.59 2.82 -0.09
CA VAL A 22 13.37 3.18 -1.48
C VAL A 22 14.72 3.22 -2.19
N ASN A 23 14.89 2.41 -3.24
CA ASN A 23 16.15 2.31 -3.99
C ASN A 23 17.37 2.09 -3.06
N GLU A 24 17.25 1.10 -2.18
CA GLU A 24 18.28 0.68 -1.19
C GLU A 24 18.65 1.75 -0.14
N LYS A 25 17.87 2.83 -0.04
CA LYS A 25 18.10 3.91 0.92
C LYS A 25 16.89 4.08 1.85
N PRO A 26 17.11 4.26 3.17
CA PRO A 26 16.03 4.57 4.09
C PRO A 26 15.47 5.97 3.82
N GLN A 27 14.14 6.08 3.78
CA GLN A 27 13.44 7.35 3.63
C GLN A 27 12.27 7.43 4.60
N PHE A 28 12.07 8.59 5.19
CA PHE A 28 10.90 8.88 6.02
C PHE A 28 9.82 9.50 5.14
N LEU A 29 8.72 8.78 4.96
CA LEU A 29 7.65 9.18 4.06
C LEU A 29 6.31 9.18 4.78
N GLY A 30 5.43 10.09 4.37
CA GLY A 30 4.03 10.08 4.80
C GLY A 30 3.24 8.92 4.19
N VAL A 31 2.10 8.56 4.80
CA VAL A 31 1.26 7.43 4.35
C VAL A 31 0.84 7.57 2.89
N LYS A 32 0.48 8.79 2.46
CA LYS A 32 0.08 9.07 1.06
C LYS A 32 1.20 8.79 0.07
N GLU A 33 2.43 9.16 0.42
CA GLU A 33 3.61 8.96 -0.41
C GLU A 33 3.97 7.49 -0.51
N ILE A 34 3.87 6.76 0.61
CA ILE A 34 4.10 5.30 0.65
C ILE A 34 3.07 4.57 -0.23
N LEU A 35 1.79 4.93 -0.14
CA LEU A 35 0.74 4.33 -0.98
C LEU A 35 0.98 4.61 -2.45
N LYS A 36 1.33 5.86 -2.82
CA LYS A 36 1.64 6.24 -4.19
C LYS A 36 2.84 5.45 -4.71
N TYR A 37 3.93 5.39 -3.95
CA TYR A 37 5.12 4.62 -4.31
C TYR A 37 4.79 3.13 -4.51
N SER A 38 4.02 2.53 -3.60
CA SER A 38 3.61 1.13 -3.70
C SER A 38 2.76 0.88 -4.96
N ALA A 39 1.80 1.74 -5.27
CA ALA A 39 0.96 1.61 -6.46
C ALA A 39 1.79 1.76 -7.76
N ASP A 40 2.67 2.75 -7.83
CA ASP A 40 3.56 2.98 -8.98
C ASP A 40 4.55 1.82 -9.15
N SER A 41 5.08 1.28 -8.07
CA SER A 41 5.96 0.10 -8.09
C SER A 41 5.23 -1.15 -8.58
N THR A 42 4.02 -1.40 -8.09
CA THR A 42 3.19 -2.52 -8.54
C THR A 42 2.89 -2.43 -10.03
N LYS A 43 2.51 -1.25 -10.53
CA LYS A 43 2.29 -1.02 -11.96
C LYS A 43 3.52 -1.36 -12.79
N LYS A 44 4.73 -0.91 -12.36
CA LYS A 44 6.00 -1.20 -13.05
C LYS A 44 6.31 -2.70 -13.06
N LEU A 45 6.06 -3.39 -11.95
CA LEU A 45 6.28 -4.85 -11.85
C LEU A 45 5.32 -5.63 -12.75
N LEU A 46 4.04 -5.27 -12.75
CA LEU A 46 3.05 -5.88 -13.64
C LEU A 46 3.37 -5.64 -15.13
N GLN A 47 3.85 -4.43 -15.47
CA GLN A 47 4.30 -4.15 -16.83
C GLN A 47 5.48 -5.05 -17.21
N LYS A 48 6.49 -5.17 -16.34
CA LYS A 48 7.65 -6.03 -16.58
C LYS A 48 7.28 -7.50 -16.69
N GLU A 49 6.34 -7.98 -15.87
CA GLU A 49 5.79 -9.34 -15.96
C GLU A 49 5.13 -9.60 -17.32
N LEU A 50 4.31 -8.66 -17.79
CA LEU A 50 3.68 -8.77 -19.11
C LEU A 50 4.70 -8.69 -20.26
N GLU A 51 5.77 -7.90 -20.13
CA GLU A 51 6.85 -7.83 -21.11
C GLU A 51 7.59 -9.17 -21.21
N ILE A 52 7.93 -9.78 -20.08
CA ILE A 52 8.55 -11.12 -20.04
C ILE A 52 7.61 -12.15 -20.67
N LYS A 53 6.33 -12.12 -20.27
CA LYS A 53 5.33 -13.05 -20.83
C LYS A 53 5.16 -12.88 -22.35
N ARG A 54 5.15 -11.64 -22.85
CA ARG A 54 5.13 -11.34 -24.30
C ARG A 54 6.31 -11.99 -25.00
N ASP A 55 7.51 -11.87 -24.45
CA ASP A 55 8.73 -12.36 -25.08
C ASP A 55 8.78 -13.90 -25.04
N GLU A 56 8.35 -14.52 -23.95
CA GLU A 56 8.18 -15.97 -23.86
C GLU A 56 7.15 -16.49 -24.86
N LEU A 57 6.02 -15.79 -25.05
CA LEU A 57 5.00 -16.19 -26.01
C LEU A 57 5.52 -16.08 -27.45
N LYS A 58 6.28 -15.03 -27.77
CA LYS A 58 6.92 -14.87 -29.07
C LYS A 58 7.91 -16.01 -29.37
N GLU A 59 8.72 -16.40 -28.39
CA GLU A 59 9.64 -17.53 -28.54
C GLU A 59 8.88 -18.86 -28.76
N LYS A 60 7.80 -19.09 -28.01
CA LYS A 60 6.96 -20.29 -28.17
C LYS A 60 6.30 -20.33 -29.54
N ILE A 61 5.78 -19.21 -30.04
CA ILE A 61 5.17 -19.09 -31.37
C ILE A 61 6.22 -19.34 -32.45
N LEU A 62 7.40 -18.73 -32.33
CA LEU A 62 8.50 -18.93 -33.26
C LEU A 62 8.86 -20.40 -33.35
N PHE A 63 9.12 -21.06 -32.21
CA PHE A 63 9.50 -22.46 -32.22
C PHE A 63 8.40 -23.38 -32.74
N SER A 64 7.14 -23.14 -32.37
CA SER A 64 5.98 -23.92 -32.91
C SER A 64 5.81 -23.71 -34.39
N THR A 65 6.08 -22.51 -34.90
CA THR A 65 6.02 -22.23 -36.36
C THR A 65 7.17 -22.89 -37.10
N LEU A 66 8.40 -22.87 -36.55
CA LEU A 66 9.56 -23.59 -37.09
C LEU A 66 9.27 -25.09 -37.15
N GLU A 67 8.74 -25.69 -36.07
CA GLU A 67 8.34 -27.09 -36.00
C GLU A 67 7.29 -27.43 -37.12
N LYS A 68 6.29 -26.55 -37.29
CA LYS A 68 5.30 -26.69 -38.35
C LYS A 68 5.94 -26.68 -39.73
N ILE A 69 6.78 -25.71 -40.06
CA ILE A 69 7.46 -25.59 -41.35
C ILE A 69 8.38 -26.80 -41.58
N PHE A 70 9.12 -27.25 -40.58
CA PHE A 70 10.02 -28.40 -40.63
C PHE A 70 9.27 -29.68 -40.99
N ILE A 71 8.06 -29.87 -40.42
CA ILE A 71 7.22 -31.06 -40.68
C ILE A 71 6.46 -30.97 -42.01
N GLU A 72 5.82 -29.82 -42.31
CA GLU A 72 5.00 -29.64 -43.49
C GLU A 72 5.81 -29.71 -44.77
N ASN A 73 7.02 -29.11 -44.78
CA ASN A 73 7.92 -29.13 -45.93
C ASN A 73 8.82 -30.37 -45.98
N LYS A 74 8.58 -31.34 -45.09
CA LYS A 74 9.31 -32.61 -45.02
C LYS A 74 10.84 -32.43 -44.98
N ILE A 75 11.32 -31.35 -44.31
CA ILE A 75 12.74 -31.03 -44.19
C ILE A 75 13.48 -32.20 -43.51
N TYR A 76 12.82 -32.88 -42.57
CA TYR A 76 13.35 -34.05 -41.89
C TYR A 76 13.71 -35.21 -42.85
N GLN A 77 13.08 -35.36 -44.04
CA GLN A 77 13.41 -36.40 -45.02
C GLN A 77 14.75 -36.09 -45.73
N LYS A 78 15.14 -34.84 -45.84
CA LYS A 78 16.39 -34.43 -46.49
C LYS A 78 17.59 -34.77 -45.64
N ILE A 79 17.43 -34.93 -44.33
CA ILE A 79 18.47 -35.20 -43.34
C ILE A 79 19.01 -36.65 -43.49
N GLU A 80 18.19 -37.59 -43.99
CA GLU A 80 18.56 -39.00 -44.17
C GLU A 80 19.80 -39.21 -45.07
N LYS A 81 20.13 -38.21 -45.91
CA LYS A 81 21.27 -38.26 -46.86
C LYS A 81 22.51 -37.56 -46.32
N CYS A 82 22.49 -36.99 -45.11
CA CYS A 82 23.58 -36.25 -44.51
C CYS A 82 24.53 -37.23 -43.81
N GLU A 83 25.85 -37.10 -44.05
CA GLU A 83 26.86 -37.93 -43.43
C GLU A 83 27.45 -37.34 -42.15
N THR A 84 27.41 -36.02 -42.03
CA THR A 84 27.96 -35.33 -40.85
C THR A 84 26.89 -34.50 -40.14
N TRP A 85 27.13 -34.24 -38.84
CA TRP A 85 26.23 -33.41 -38.06
C TRP A 85 26.12 -31.98 -38.58
N ASN A 86 27.22 -31.42 -39.08
CA ASN A 86 27.19 -30.09 -39.68
C ASN A 86 26.36 -30.07 -40.96
N ASP A 87 26.39 -31.11 -41.81
CA ASP A 87 25.58 -31.21 -42.98
C ASP A 87 24.06 -31.29 -42.65
N VAL A 88 23.74 -31.90 -41.50
CA VAL A 88 22.37 -31.95 -40.98
C VAL A 88 21.89 -30.54 -40.65
N LEU A 89 22.69 -29.79 -39.88
CA LEU A 89 22.33 -28.42 -39.49
C LEU A 89 22.20 -27.48 -40.68
N ASP A 90 23.16 -27.55 -41.63
CA ASP A 90 23.14 -26.75 -42.86
C ASP A 90 21.96 -27.09 -43.76
N THR A 91 21.56 -28.37 -43.84
CA THR A 91 20.42 -28.83 -44.61
C THR A 91 19.11 -28.30 -44.03
N ILE A 92 18.98 -28.27 -42.71
CA ILE A 92 17.81 -27.70 -42.03
C ILE A 92 17.81 -26.18 -42.25
N ASP A 93 18.93 -25.50 -42.08
CA ASP A 93 19.05 -24.03 -42.22
C ASP A 93 18.63 -23.61 -43.64
N LYS A 94 19.17 -24.27 -44.68
CA LYS A 94 18.78 -24.05 -46.07
C LYS A 94 17.31 -24.37 -46.34
N GLY A 95 16.77 -25.36 -45.68
CA GLY A 95 15.33 -25.72 -45.78
C GLY A 95 14.41 -24.66 -45.20
N LEU A 96 14.90 -23.86 -44.25
CA LEU A 96 14.19 -22.78 -43.58
C LEU A 96 14.40 -21.40 -44.26
N ASP A 97 15.39 -21.26 -45.15
CA ASP A 97 15.72 -19.97 -45.83
C ASP A 97 14.54 -19.21 -46.41
N PRO A 98 13.56 -19.87 -47.11
CA PRO A 98 12.43 -19.15 -47.69
C PRO A 98 11.54 -18.47 -46.68
N TYR A 99 11.56 -18.95 -45.42
CA TYR A 99 10.65 -18.53 -44.34
C TYR A 99 11.32 -17.61 -43.33
N LYS A 100 12.66 -17.41 -43.37
CA LYS A 100 13.42 -16.63 -42.40
C LYS A 100 12.92 -15.19 -42.27
N LYS A 101 12.38 -14.62 -43.34
CA LYS A 101 11.88 -13.24 -43.38
C LYS A 101 10.59 -13.02 -42.59
N ASP A 102 9.85 -14.07 -42.30
CA ASP A 102 8.55 -14.00 -41.61
C ASP A 102 8.69 -14.02 -40.07
N PHE A 103 9.89 -14.23 -39.57
CA PHE A 103 10.15 -14.29 -38.14
C PHE A 103 10.59 -12.95 -37.56
N TYR A 104 10.23 -12.72 -36.31
CA TYR A 104 10.56 -11.46 -35.60
C TYR A 104 12.06 -11.35 -35.23
N ARG A 105 12.82 -12.44 -35.26
CA ARG A 105 14.27 -12.52 -35.08
C ARG A 105 14.88 -13.59 -35.98
N ASP A 106 16.19 -13.52 -36.13
CA ASP A 106 16.95 -14.55 -36.85
C ASP A 106 16.90 -15.90 -36.13
N ILE A 107 16.91 -16.97 -36.93
CA ILE A 107 16.97 -18.36 -36.46
C ILE A 107 18.41 -18.65 -36.00
N THR A 108 18.55 -19.11 -34.76
CA THR A 108 19.85 -19.48 -34.19
C THR A 108 20.18 -20.95 -34.43
N LYS A 109 21.47 -21.31 -34.30
CA LYS A 109 21.89 -22.72 -34.35
C LYS A 109 21.19 -23.57 -33.27
N ASP A 110 20.95 -23.00 -32.10
CA ASP A 110 20.25 -23.68 -31.01
C ASP A 110 18.79 -24.00 -31.38
N ASP A 111 18.12 -23.11 -32.15
CA ASP A 111 16.77 -23.37 -32.64
C ASP A 111 16.76 -24.54 -33.62
N ILE A 112 17.79 -24.62 -34.50
CA ILE A 112 17.94 -25.72 -35.46
C ILE A 112 18.23 -27.04 -34.71
N VAL A 113 19.09 -27.03 -33.71
CA VAL A 113 19.36 -28.21 -32.88
C VAL A 113 18.08 -28.72 -32.21
N LYS A 114 17.26 -27.84 -31.64
CA LYS A 114 15.97 -28.22 -31.04
C LYS A 114 15.01 -28.84 -32.05
N LEU A 115 15.08 -28.48 -33.33
CA LEU A 115 14.25 -29.12 -34.37
C LEU A 115 14.67 -30.58 -34.62
N THR A 116 15.95 -30.92 -34.41
CA THR A 116 16.41 -32.32 -34.56
C THR A 116 15.94 -33.21 -33.41
N GLU A 117 15.55 -32.65 -32.27
CA GLU A 117 15.04 -33.38 -31.11
C GLU A 117 13.54 -33.67 -31.16
N ILE A 118 12.88 -33.29 -32.24
CA ILE A 118 11.44 -33.50 -32.40
C ILE A 118 11.10 -35.00 -32.46
N LYS A 119 10.21 -35.42 -31.57
CA LYS A 119 9.78 -36.81 -31.49
C LYS A 119 9.01 -37.22 -32.77
N ILE A 120 9.30 -38.39 -33.34
CA ILE A 120 8.65 -38.93 -34.53
C ILE A 120 7.12 -38.89 -34.45
N LYS A 121 6.54 -39.08 -33.25
CA LYS A 121 5.10 -38.99 -33.02
C LYS A 121 4.52 -37.65 -33.50
N ARG A 122 5.25 -36.53 -33.38
CA ARG A 122 4.79 -35.19 -33.79
C ARG A 122 4.67 -35.02 -35.32
N ILE A 123 5.25 -35.92 -36.12
CA ILE A 123 5.19 -35.90 -37.59
C ILE A 123 3.86 -36.45 -38.12
N SER A 124 3.02 -37.07 -37.27
CA SER A 124 1.73 -37.59 -37.64
C SER A 124 0.72 -36.50 -38.03
N LYS A 125 -0.26 -36.83 -38.89
CA LYS A 125 -1.31 -35.89 -39.31
C LYS A 125 -2.11 -35.35 -38.13
N TYR A 126 -2.40 -36.20 -37.13
CA TYR A 126 -3.12 -35.82 -35.90
C TYR A 126 -2.40 -34.74 -35.10
N ASP A 127 -1.06 -34.84 -34.97
CA ASP A 127 -0.28 -33.85 -34.22
C ASP A 127 -0.09 -32.54 -35.02
N LYS A 128 -0.17 -32.54 -36.36
CA LYS A 128 -0.18 -31.31 -37.18
C LYS A 128 -1.38 -30.42 -36.90
N ASP A 129 -2.57 -30.98 -36.85
CA ASP A 129 -3.79 -30.23 -36.57
C ASP A 129 -3.73 -29.64 -35.14
N ARG A 130 -3.24 -30.43 -34.19
CA ARG A 130 -3.01 -30.00 -32.82
C ARG A 130 -1.95 -28.87 -32.69
N LEU A 131 -0.91 -28.91 -33.54
CA LEU A 131 0.12 -27.85 -33.57
C LEU A 131 -0.48 -26.55 -34.10
N ASN A 132 -1.31 -26.57 -35.12
CA ASN A 132 -2.02 -25.39 -35.59
C ASN A 132 -2.92 -24.78 -34.51
N ASP A 133 -3.71 -25.60 -33.83
CA ASP A 133 -4.54 -25.14 -32.70
C ASP A 133 -3.70 -24.50 -31.57
N THR A 134 -2.54 -25.06 -31.34
CA THR A 134 -1.60 -24.51 -30.34
C THR A 134 -1.08 -23.12 -30.75
N ILE A 135 -0.67 -22.96 -32.01
CA ILE A 135 -0.21 -21.67 -32.56
C ILE A 135 -1.33 -20.62 -32.48
N VAL A 136 -2.56 -20.98 -32.83
CA VAL A 136 -3.71 -20.08 -32.73
C VAL A 136 -3.90 -19.60 -31.28
N LYS A 137 -3.93 -20.53 -30.32
CA LYS A 137 -4.07 -20.20 -28.88
C LYS A 137 -2.93 -19.32 -28.37
N LEU A 138 -1.70 -19.59 -28.78
CA LEU A 138 -0.53 -18.75 -28.40
C LEU A 138 -0.64 -17.33 -28.96
N ASN A 139 -1.12 -17.17 -30.19
CA ASN A 139 -1.35 -15.86 -30.80
C ASN A 139 -2.48 -15.10 -30.06
N GLU A 140 -3.59 -15.76 -29.73
CA GLU A 140 -4.67 -15.15 -28.94
C GLU A 140 -4.17 -14.68 -27.54
N GLU A 141 -3.30 -15.47 -26.92
CA GLU A 141 -2.70 -15.10 -25.63
C GLU A 141 -1.71 -13.94 -25.77
N LEU A 142 -0.94 -13.91 -26.87
CA LEU A 142 -0.05 -12.79 -27.20
C LEU A 142 -0.86 -11.50 -27.41
N ASP A 143 -1.94 -11.54 -28.17
CA ASP A 143 -2.81 -10.40 -28.41
C ASP A 143 -3.42 -9.85 -27.12
N LYS A 144 -3.88 -10.75 -26.23
CA LYS A 144 -4.35 -10.37 -24.89
C LYS A 144 -3.25 -9.69 -24.08
N THR A 145 -2.04 -10.23 -24.12
CA THR A 145 -0.88 -9.68 -23.40
C THR A 145 -0.50 -8.29 -23.95
N LEU A 146 -0.49 -8.12 -25.26
CA LEU A 146 -0.24 -6.83 -25.90
C LEU A 146 -1.32 -5.79 -25.58
N LYS A 147 -2.59 -6.20 -25.55
CA LYS A 147 -3.71 -5.34 -25.13
C LYS A 147 -3.54 -4.88 -23.67
N ASN A 148 -3.16 -5.77 -22.78
CA ASN A 148 -2.91 -5.45 -21.37
C ASN A 148 -1.71 -4.52 -21.21
N LEU A 149 -0.63 -4.72 -21.98
CA LEU A 149 0.53 -3.82 -22.00
C LEU A 149 0.15 -2.42 -22.47
N LYS A 150 -0.69 -2.32 -23.50
CA LYS A 150 -1.18 -1.03 -24.02
C LYS A 150 -2.05 -0.31 -22.97
N ASN A 151 -2.81 -1.06 -22.17
CA ASN A 151 -3.75 -0.55 -21.16
C ASN A 151 -3.28 -0.92 -19.74
N ILE A 152 -2.01 -0.70 -19.45
CA ILE A 152 -1.37 -1.15 -18.18
C ILE A 152 -2.04 -0.56 -16.93
N VAL A 153 -2.62 0.63 -17.00
CA VAL A 153 -3.31 1.26 -15.86
C VAL A 153 -4.59 0.48 -15.52
N GLU A 154 -5.43 0.18 -16.52
CA GLU A 154 -6.65 -0.61 -16.34
C GLU A 154 -6.32 -2.01 -15.83
N TYR A 155 -5.29 -2.64 -16.42
CA TYR A 155 -4.81 -3.94 -15.95
C TYR A 155 -4.36 -3.92 -14.49
N THR A 156 -3.70 -2.84 -14.05
CA THR A 156 -3.30 -2.67 -12.64
C THR A 156 -4.51 -2.48 -11.72
N ILE A 157 -5.53 -1.75 -12.17
CA ILE A 157 -6.78 -1.58 -11.43
C ILE A 157 -7.51 -2.92 -11.26
N ASP A 158 -7.63 -3.68 -12.35
CA ASP A 158 -8.23 -5.02 -12.33
C ASP A 158 -7.48 -5.99 -11.40
N TYR A 159 -6.15 -5.89 -11.39
CA TYR A 159 -5.32 -6.66 -10.45
C TYR A 159 -5.69 -6.36 -8.99
N TYR A 160 -5.85 -5.08 -8.63
CA TYR A 160 -6.25 -4.71 -7.27
C TYR A 160 -7.69 -5.13 -6.95
N TYR A 161 -8.62 -5.03 -7.91
CA TYR A 161 -9.98 -5.56 -7.73
C TYR A 161 -10.00 -7.07 -7.52
N ASN A 162 -9.16 -7.81 -8.23
CA ASN A 162 -9.03 -9.26 -8.03
C ASN A 162 -8.50 -9.59 -6.64
N ILE A 163 -7.51 -8.85 -6.14
CA ILE A 163 -7.02 -8.99 -4.76
C ILE A 163 -8.14 -8.70 -3.76
N LEU A 164 -8.87 -7.60 -3.94
CA LEU A 164 -9.97 -7.21 -3.06
C LEU A 164 -11.05 -8.30 -3.01
N ASN A 165 -11.47 -8.81 -4.16
CA ASN A 165 -12.49 -9.85 -4.26
C ASN A 165 -12.03 -11.16 -3.60
N LYS A 166 -10.77 -11.53 -3.78
CA LYS A 166 -10.23 -12.80 -3.26
C LYS A 166 -9.92 -12.76 -1.77
N TYR A 167 -9.44 -11.62 -1.27
CA TYR A 167 -8.89 -11.52 0.09
C TYR A 167 -9.58 -10.48 0.97
N GLY A 168 -10.50 -9.66 0.44
CA GLY A 168 -11.14 -8.56 1.16
C GLY A 168 -12.16 -8.99 2.19
N LYS A 169 -12.82 -10.14 2.00
CA LYS A 169 -13.85 -10.63 2.91
C LYS A 169 -13.29 -10.85 4.33
N GLY A 170 -13.92 -10.25 5.32
CA GLY A 170 -13.49 -10.29 6.71
C GLY A 170 -12.33 -9.33 7.05
N ARG A 171 -11.95 -8.46 6.10
CA ARG A 171 -10.93 -7.42 6.27
C ARG A 171 -11.47 -6.04 5.98
N GLU A 172 -12.77 -5.88 6.09
CA GLU A 172 -13.46 -4.62 5.90
C GLU A 172 -12.99 -3.61 6.96
N ARG A 173 -12.98 -2.34 6.57
CA ARG A 173 -12.58 -1.25 7.46
C ARG A 173 -13.63 -1.10 8.57
N LYS A 174 -13.21 -1.25 9.82
CA LYS A 174 -14.03 -1.04 11.03
C LYS A 174 -13.83 0.35 11.64
N THR A 175 -12.77 1.06 11.22
CA THR A 175 -12.41 2.38 11.74
C THR A 175 -13.21 3.46 11.02
N GLU A 176 -13.89 4.31 11.76
CA GLU A 176 -14.55 5.51 11.25
C GLU A 176 -13.55 6.67 11.25
N ILE A 177 -13.54 7.48 10.18
CA ILE A 177 -12.76 8.71 10.12
C ILE A 177 -13.70 9.84 10.42
N ILE A 178 -13.61 10.36 11.65
CA ILE A 178 -14.39 11.50 12.12
C ILE A 178 -13.45 12.59 12.63
N LYS A 179 -13.96 13.83 12.72
CA LYS A 179 -13.28 14.89 13.47
C LYS A 179 -13.74 14.78 14.91
N PHE A 180 -12.80 14.56 15.82
CA PHE A 180 -13.10 14.69 17.25
C PHE A 180 -13.07 16.19 17.61
N ASP A 181 -14.14 16.68 18.19
CA ASP A 181 -14.10 17.96 18.92
C ASP A 181 -13.26 17.71 20.17
N THR A 182 -12.24 18.55 20.37
CA THR A 182 -11.36 18.44 21.53
C THR A 182 -12.19 18.70 22.79
N ILE A 183 -12.46 17.65 23.57
CA ILE A 183 -13.19 17.77 24.84
C ILE A 183 -12.26 18.44 25.83
N LYS A 184 -12.63 19.67 26.23
CA LYS A 184 -11.88 20.36 27.28
C LYS A 184 -12.24 19.76 28.63
N VAL A 185 -11.26 19.20 29.33
CA VAL A 185 -11.43 18.59 30.66
C VAL A 185 -12.19 19.52 31.62
N LYS A 186 -11.91 20.83 31.58
CA LYS A 186 -12.60 21.85 32.39
C LYS A 186 -14.11 21.93 32.12
N SER A 187 -14.61 21.62 30.91
CA SER A 187 -16.05 21.69 30.59
C SER A 187 -16.84 20.49 31.11
N VAL A 188 -16.16 19.38 31.40
CA VAL A 188 -16.76 18.12 31.88
C VAL A 188 -16.61 17.95 33.39
N ALA A 189 -15.76 18.76 34.00
CA ALA A 189 -15.50 18.72 35.43
C ALA A 189 -16.76 19.10 36.25
N ALA A 190 -17.08 18.31 37.24
CA ALA A 190 -18.19 18.61 38.12
C ALA A 190 -17.80 19.68 39.16
N ASN A 191 -18.70 20.68 39.39
CA ASN A 191 -18.53 21.66 40.43
C ASN A 191 -18.83 21.06 41.81
N ASN A 192 -17.94 20.24 42.32
CA ASN A 192 -18.11 19.43 43.53
C ASN A 192 -17.50 20.07 44.80
N VAL A 193 -16.82 21.19 44.66
CA VAL A 193 -16.08 21.87 45.72
C VAL A 193 -16.59 23.29 45.91
N LYS A 194 -16.65 23.76 47.15
CA LYS A 194 -17.01 25.15 47.48
C LYS A 194 -15.76 25.94 47.84
N LEU A 195 -15.53 27.05 47.15
CA LEU A 195 -14.41 27.94 47.41
C LEU A 195 -14.84 29.00 48.45
N TYR A 196 -14.04 29.11 49.52
CA TYR A 196 -14.17 30.12 50.54
C TYR A 196 -12.95 31.06 50.56
N VAL A 197 -13.12 32.29 51.04
CA VAL A 197 -12.08 33.29 51.11
C VAL A 197 -12.08 33.98 52.47
N ASN A 198 -10.91 34.14 53.08
CA ASN A 198 -10.63 35.07 54.17
C ASN A 198 -9.89 36.27 53.60
N ARG A 199 -10.60 37.36 53.33
CA ARG A 199 -10.06 38.52 52.64
C ARG A 199 -8.98 39.24 53.45
N LYS A 200 -9.12 39.27 54.76
CA LYS A 200 -8.17 40.00 55.65
C LYS A 200 -6.86 39.25 55.87
N GLU A 201 -6.98 37.99 56.16
CA GLU A 201 -5.81 37.12 56.43
C GLU A 201 -5.14 36.59 55.19
N GLY A 202 -5.85 36.62 54.02
CA GLY A 202 -5.28 36.27 52.73
C GLY A 202 -5.29 34.78 52.41
N PHE A 203 -6.23 34.04 52.92
CA PHE A 203 -6.39 32.62 52.63
C PHE A 203 -7.59 32.34 51.78
N ILE A 204 -7.44 31.38 50.89
CA ILE A 204 -8.52 30.78 50.10
C ILE A 204 -8.48 29.25 50.21
N GLY A 205 -9.59 28.58 49.98
CA GLY A 205 -9.65 27.11 49.95
C GLY A 205 -11.01 26.56 50.32
N TYR A 206 -11.13 25.24 50.24
CA TYR A 206 -12.38 24.56 50.58
C TYR A 206 -12.50 24.13 52.06
N GLY A 207 -11.40 24.13 52.82
CA GLY A 207 -11.37 23.72 54.22
C GLY A 207 -11.72 24.87 55.17
N ILE A 208 -11.75 26.15 54.74
CA ILE A 208 -12.07 27.32 55.57
C ILE A 208 -13.57 27.68 55.54
N ARG A 209 -14.42 26.71 55.83
CA ARG A 209 -15.88 26.75 55.69
C ARG A 209 -16.61 27.82 56.54
N LYS A 210 -15.93 28.42 57.51
CA LYS A 210 -16.48 29.51 58.36
C LYS A 210 -16.34 30.89 57.73
N GLU A 211 -15.62 30.97 56.64
CA GLU A 211 -15.33 32.20 55.91
C GLU A 211 -16.35 32.50 54.80
N GLU A 212 -16.15 33.58 54.06
CA GLU A 212 -17.03 33.99 52.94
C GLU A 212 -16.99 32.96 51.81
N LEU A 213 -18.18 32.47 51.37
CA LEU A 213 -18.33 31.65 50.22
C LEU A 213 -18.20 32.47 48.93
N VAL A 214 -17.28 32.12 48.05
CA VAL A 214 -17.05 32.78 46.76
C VAL A 214 -17.91 32.17 45.66
N CYS A 215 -17.72 30.84 45.40
CA CYS A 215 -18.41 30.11 44.35
C CYS A 215 -18.30 28.58 44.54
N ASN A 216 -19.06 27.86 43.72
CA ASN A 216 -18.81 26.43 43.52
C ASN A 216 -17.79 26.27 42.36
N CYS A 217 -16.85 25.37 42.50
CA CYS A 217 -15.80 25.08 41.52
C CYS A 217 -15.48 23.61 41.49
N SER A 218 -14.69 23.19 40.53
CA SER A 218 -14.11 21.86 40.49
C SER A 218 -12.80 21.78 41.26
N ASP A 219 -12.44 20.61 41.72
CA ASP A 219 -11.15 20.30 42.35
C ASP A 219 -9.95 20.47 41.39
N ILE A 220 -10.19 20.59 40.09
CA ILE A 220 -9.16 20.81 39.04
C ILE A 220 -9.07 22.29 38.60
N ASP A 221 -9.91 23.20 39.13
CA ASP A 221 -9.93 24.59 38.73
C ASP A 221 -8.73 25.38 39.27
N ASP A 222 -8.27 26.32 38.46
CA ASP A 222 -7.32 27.35 38.87
C ASP A 222 -8.08 28.57 39.37
N ILE A 223 -7.67 29.10 40.49
CA ILE A 223 -8.29 30.26 41.12
C ILE A 223 -7.34 31.45 40.99
N ILE A 224 -7.84 32.56 40.45
CA ILE A 224 -7.13 33.82 40.40
C ILE A 224 -7.62 34.73 41.55
N THR A 225 -6.69 35.34 42.23
CA THR A 225 -6.94 36.33 43.30
C THR A 225 -6.20 37.62 43.03
N PHE A 226 -6.87 38.74 43.32
CA PHE A 226 -6.25 40.08 43.25
C PHE A 226 -6.28 40.68 44.63
N CYS A 227 -5.17 41.29 45.06
CA CYS A 227 -4.99 41.97 46.33
C CYS A 227 -5.02 43.50 46.19
N ALA A 228 -5.29 44.23 47.27
CA ALA A 228 -5.41 45.70 47.28
C ALA A 228 -4.10 46.40 46.88
N ASP A 229 -2.96 45.75 47.03
CA ASP A 229 -1.64 46.25 46.63
C ASP A 229 -1.35 46.12 45.12
N GLY A 230 -2.34 45.62 44.33
CA GLY A 230 -2.21 45.41 42.91
C GLY A 230 -1.56 44.06 42.52
N SER A 231 -1.13 43.27 43.50
CA SER A 231 -0.61 41.93 43.23
C SER A 231 -1.73 40.94 42.88
N TYR A 232 -1.41 39.95 42.04
CA TYR A 232 -2.32 38.83 41.76
C TYR A 232 -1.59 37.51 41.89
N LYS A 233 -2.35 36.45 42.12
CA LYS A 233 -1.83 35.09 42.23
C LYS A 233 -2.83 34.09 41.62
N ILE A 234 -2.31 33.13 40.87
CA ILE A 234 -3.08 31.98 40.33
C ILE A 234 -2.61 30.74 41.07
N VAL A 235 -3.54 30.01 41.66
CA VAL A 235 -3.26 28.79 42.41
C VAL A 235 -4.34 27.75 42.12
N LYS A 236 -3.97 26.47 42.15
CA LYS A 236 -4.97 25.41 42.16
C LYS A 236 -5.73 25.41 43.47
N ILE A 237 -7.01 25.03 43.42
CA ILE A 237 -7.82 24.93 44.63
C ILE A 237 -7.22 23.87 45.57
N GLN A 238 -7.13 24.20 46.85
CA GLN A 238 -6.60 23.34 47.89
C GLN A 238 -7.43 23.50 49.16
N ASP A 239 -7.14 22.71 50.19
CA ASP A 239 -7.82 22.79 51.49
C ASP A 239 -7.69 24.23 52.09
N LYS A 240 -6.45 24.76 52.14
CA LYS A 240 -6.16 26.12 52.53
C LYS A 240 -4.86 26.57 51.91
N VAL A 241 -4.86 27.71 51.21
CA VAL A 241 -3.67 28.27 50.57
C VAL A 241 -3.58 29.78 50.82
N PHE A 242 -2.38 30.29 51.13
CA PHE A 242 -2.14 31.72 51.28
C PHE A 242 -1.87 32.36 49.92
N VAL A 243 -2.65 33.39 49.58
CA VAL A 243 -2.56 34.08 48.28
C VAL A 243 -2.16 35.54 48.40
N GLY A 244 -2.23 36.15 49.57
CA GLY A 244 -1.92 37.55 49.83
C GLY A 244 -2.98 38.18 50.71
N LYS A 245 -2.61 39.17 51.55
CA LYS A 245 -3.54 39.89 52.45
C LYS A 245 -4.40 40.89 51.67
N ASN A 246 -5.54 41.27 52.24
CA ASN A 246 -6.46 42.27 51.68
C ASN A 246 -6.94 41.90 50.27
N ILE A 247 -7.46 40.73 50.12
CA ILE A 247 -7.98 40.21 48.84
C ILE A 247 -9.21 41.05 48.42
N VAL A 248 -9.14 41.60 47.20
CA VAL A 248 -10.21 42.40 46.58
C VAL A 248 -11.15 41.52 45.79
N LEU A 249 -10.58 40.63 44.93
CA LEU A 249 -11.35 39.77 44.05
C LEU A 249 -10.77 38.35 44.05
N THR A 250 -11.64 37.37 44.04
CA THR A 250 -11.31 35.97 43.88
C THR A 250 -12.33 35.32 42.92
N GLN A 251 -11.85 34.65 41.88
CA GLN A 251 -12.71 33.98 40.93
C GLN A 251 -12.01 32.79 40.27
N ILE A 252 -12.79 31.92 39.58
CA ILE A 252 -12.24 30.85 38.78
C ILE A 252 -11.50 31.45 37.58
N CYS A 253 -10.29 30.97 37.28
CA CYS A 253 -9.55 31.36 36.10
C CYS A 253 -10.04 30.50 34.91
N LEU A 254 -10.74 31.14 33.99
CA LEU A 254 -11.29 30.49 32.77
C LEU A 254 -10.21 30.23 31.73
#